data_ebab44c56fa2640f01fc00de78b399b4
#
_entry.id   ebab44c56fa2640f01fc00de78b399b4
#
_cell.length_a   1.000
_cell.length_b   1.000
_cell.length_c   1.000
_cell.angle_alpha   90.00
_cell.angle_beta   90.00
_cell.angle_gamma   90.00
#
_symmetry.space_group_name_H-M   'P 1'
#
loop_
_entity.id
_entity.type
_entity.pdbx_description
1 polymer ?
#
loop_
_entity_poly.entity_id
_entity_poly.type
_entity_poly.pdbx_seq_one_letter_code
_entity_poly.pdbx_strand_id
1 'polypeptide(L)'
;MSILVNRDTRVICQGITGKVGEFHTRGCLEYGTRMVGGVTPGKAGETVVGLPVFNTVAEARDATGANATMIFVPPAFAADAILEAVGAGIELVIAITVGIPVLDMARVMPVVKASKSTLIGPNCPGVITPGQCKIGIMPGYIHTPGHVGVMSRSGTLTYEAVWQLTQLGHGQSTCVGLGGDPLVGSSFIDILTLFQADPDTHAILMMGEIGGSAEEEAAAFVKQHVTKPVAAFIAGRTAPPGKRMGHAGAIISGGKGTAEAKLEALRDAGIEIAESPADMGQALVRAIKRRG
;
A
#
# COMPACT_ATOMS: atom_id res chain seq x y z
N MET A 1 -8.89 8.20 14.32
CA MET A 1 -8.19 6.91 14.31
C MET A 1 -7.55 6.74 12.94
N SER A 2 -6.86 5.69 12.69
CA SER A 2 -6.21 5.42 11.40
C SER A 2 -6.26 3.92 11.14
N ILE A 3 -6.22 3.51 9.90
CA ILE A 3 -6.08 2.09 9.58
C ILE A 3 -4.61 1.71 9.49
N LEU A 4 -4.25 0.47 9.88
CA LEU A 4 -2.93 -0.16 9.78
C LEU A 4 -1.82 0.47 10.62
N VAL A 5 -1.61 1.79 10.58
CA VAL A 5 -0.47 2.46 11.23
C VAL A 5 -0.88 3.73 11.98
N ASN A 6 -0.23 3.99 13.12
CA ASN A 6 -0.45 5.16 13.96
C ASN A 6 0.85 5.57 14.68
N ARG A 7 0.77 6.51 15.64
CA ARG A 7 1.94 7.00 16.41
C ARG A 7 2.61 5.92 17.27
N ASP A 8 1.89 4.85 17.62
CA ASP A 8 2.39 3.78 18.48
C ASP A 8 3.05 2.66 17.68
N THR A 9 2.92 2.69 16.34
CA THR A 9 3.53 1.70 15.45
C THR A 9 5.05 1.76 15.55
N ARG A 10 5.66 0.62 15.93
CA ARG A 10 7.11 0.46 16.13
C ARG A 10 7.68 -0.32 14.95
N VAL A 11 8.49 0.35 14.15
CA VAL A 11 8.90 -0.13 12.84
C VAL A 11 10.35 -0.56 12.83
N ILE A 12 10.64 -1.72 12.26
CA ILE A 12 12.00 -2.14 11.87
C ILE A 12 12.15 -2.13 10.35
N CYS A 13 13.40 -2.05 9.88
CA CYS A 13 13.72 -2.14 8.45
C CYS A 13 14.54 -3.38 8.16
N GLN A 14 14.01 -4.34 7.40
CA GLN A 14 14.79 -5.46 6.86
C GLN A 14 15.58 -4.98 5.64
N GLY A 15 16.90 -5.19 5.66
CA GLY A 15 17.82 -4.64 4.67
C GLY A 15 18.30 -3.22 5.00
N ILE A 16 18.29 -2.82 6.28
CA ILE A 16 18.64 -1.46 6.73
C ILE A 16 20.06 -1.03 6.36
N THR A 17 21.02 -1.94 6.26
CA THR A 17 22.42 -1.62 5.89
C THR A 17 22.61 -1.39 4.39
N GLY A 18 21.60 -1.66 3.56
CA GLY A 18 21.61 -1.34 2.15
C GLY A 18 21.32 0.15 1.92
N LYS A 19 21.89 0.75 0.85
CA LYS A 19 21.72 2.18 0.53
C LYS A 19 20.24 2.63 0.49
N VAL A 20 19.36 1.81 -0.07
CA VAL A 20 17.93 2.12 -0.19
C VAL A 20 17.22 1.99 1.16
N GLY A 21 17.51 0.92 1.91
CA GLY A 21 16.97 0.71 3.27
C GLY A 21 17.38 1.82 4.22
N GLU A 22 18.66 2.20 4.25
CA GLU A 22 19.15 3.33 5.05
C GLU A 22 18.46 4.64 4.67
N PHE A 23 18.42 4.98 3.37
CA PHE A 23 17.83 6.23 2.87
C PHE A 23 16.37 6.37 3.30
N HIS A 24 15.55 5.33 3.11
CA HIS A 24 14.14 5.39 3.47
C HIS A 24 13.89 5.27 4.98
N THR A 25 14.76 4.58 5.72
CA THR A 25 14.73 4.59 7.20
C THR A 25 14.95 6.00 7.73
N ARG A 26 15.93 6.74 7.20
CA ARG A 26 16.17 8.14 7.54
C ARG A 26 14.94 9.01 7.24
N GLY A 27 14.35 8.87 6.06
CA GLY A 27 13.13 9.62 5.69
C GLY A 27 11.89 9.24 6.52
N CYS A 28 11.82 8.04 7.09
CA CYS A 28 10.78 7.67 8.05
C CYS A 28 11.05 8.30 9.43
N LEU A 29 12.30 8.31 9.90
CA LEU A 29 12.69 9.02 11.13
C LEU A 29 12.42 10.51 11.06
N GLU A 30 12.82 11.16 9.96
CA GLU A 30 12.57 12.59 9.72
C GLU A 30 11.07 12.94 9.69
N TYR A 31 10.24 12.01 9.25
CA TYR A 31 8.77 12.14 9.28
C TYR A 31 8.19 12.00 10.69
N GLY A 32 8.95 11.48 11.65
CA GLY A 32 8.49 11.22 13.01
C GLY A 32 7.97 9.79 13.23
N THR A 33 8.19 8.88 12.27
CA THR A 33 7.88 7.45 12.45
C THR A 33 8.79 6.85 13.53
N ARG A 34 8.22 6.05 14.41
CA ARG A 34 8.95 5.37 15.48
C ARG A 34 9.72 4.17 14.93
N MET A 35 10.82 4.48 14.22
CA MET A 35 11.79 3.46 13.81
C MET A 35 12.57 2.98 15.04
N VAL A 36 12.62 1.68 15.28
CA VAL A 36 13.20 1.11 16.51
C VAL A 36 14.40 0.21 16.26
N GLY A 37 14.71 -0.11 15.00
CA GLY A 37 15.87 -0.93 14.65
C GLY A 37 15.83 -1.37 13.19
N GLY A 38 16.76 -2.23 12.83
CA GLY A 38 16.78 -2.87 11.52
C GLY A 38 17.36 -4.27 11.57
N VAL A 39 17.19 -5.00 10.49
CA VAL A 39 17.65 -6.38 10.35
C VAL A 39 18.50 -6.51 9.10
N THR A 40 19.68 -7.07 9.28
CA THR A 40 20.56 -7.54 8.20
C THR A 40 21.38 -8.72 8.73
N PRO A 41 21.20 -9.93 8.21
CA PRO A 41 21.93 -11.11 8.65
C PRO A 41 23.46 -10.89 8.61
N GLY A 42 24.15 -11.27 9.69
CA GLY A 42 25.60 -11.11 9.83
C GLY A 42 26.07 -9.71 10.22
N LYS A 43 25.13 -8.76 10.50
CA LYS A 43 25.43 -7.36 10.83
C LYS A 43 24.95 -6.94 12.23
N ALA A 44 24.56 -7.88 13.08
CA ALA A 44 24.18 -7.58 14.45
C ALA A 44 25.26 -6.83 15.20
N GLY A 45 24.86 -5.81 15.97
CA GLY A 45 25.77 -4.93 16.70
C GLY A 45 26.23 -3.69 15.93
N GLU A 46 26.01 -3.64 14.62
CA GLU A 46 26.19 -2.40 13.86
C GLU A 46 25.09 -1.38 14.23
N THR A 47 25.34 -0.12 13.90
CA THR A 47 24.36 0.97 14.06
C THR A 47 24.19 1.67 12.72
N VAL A 48 22.93 1.84 12.27
CA VAL A 48 22.59 2.55 11.04
C VAL A 48 21.59 3.65 11.38
N VAL A 49 21.88 4.89 11.00
CA VAL A 49 21.11 6.10 11.33
C VAL A 49 20.68 6.21 12.80
N GLY A 50 21.58 5.78 13.70
CA GLY A 50 21.34 5.78 15.14
C GLY A 50 20.50 4.61 15.67
N LEU A 51 20.14 3.66 14.82
CA LEU A 51 19.32 2.49 15.15
C LEU A 51 20.16 1.21 15.26
N PRO A 52 19.87 0.31 16.22
CA PRO A 52 20.55 -0.97 16.33
C PRO A 52 20.18 -1.89 15.16
N VAL A 53 21.17 -2.67 14.71
CA VAL A 53 20.98 -3.72 13.68
C VAL A 53 21.03 -5.09 14.35
N PHE A 54 20.10 -5.95 13.96
CA PHE A 54 19.96 -7.33 14.44
C PHE A 54 20.18 -8.33 13.30
N ASN A 55 20.46 -9.58 13.64
CA ASN A 55 20.58 -10.65 12.63
C ASN A 55 19.21 -11.15 12.14
N THR A 56 18.22 -11.15 13.04
CA THR A 56 16.90 -11.71 12.75
C THR A 56 15.77 -10.76 13.17
N VAL A 57 14.60 -10.94 12.54
CA VAL A 57 13.37 -10.20 12.90
C VAL A 57 12.93 -10.55 14.32
N ALA A 58 13.07 -11.81 14.75
CA ALA A 58 12.72 -12.24 16.11
C ALA A 58 13.57 -11.51 17.16
N GLU A 59 14.90 -11.46 16.99
CA GLU A 59 15.79 -10.68 17.87
C GLU A 59 15.41 -9.20 17.93
N ALA A 60 15.14 -8.59 16.77
CA ALA A 60 14.76 -7.20 16.68
C ALA A 60 13.41 -6.94 17.40
N ARG A 61 12.40 -7.78 17.18
CA ARG A 61 11.10 -7.70 17.85
C ARG A 61 11.23 -7.83 19.36
N ASP A 62 11.95 -8.83 19.83
CA ASP A 62 12.07 -9.11 21.27
C ASP A 62 12.84 -8.00 22.00
N ALA A 63 13.87 -7.42 21.37
CA ALA A 63 14.64 -6.32 21.93
C ALA A 63 13.92 -4.97 21.90
N THR A 64 13.06 -4.72 20.88
CA THR A 64 12.52 -3.38 20.63
C THR A 64 10.99 -3.29 20.77
N GLY A 65 10.30 -4.44 20.80
CA GLY A 65 8.84 -4.50 20.75
C GLY A 65 8.26 -4.05 19.40
N ALA A 66 9.01 -4.25 18.30
CA ALA A 66 8.54 -3.93 16.95
C ALA A 66 7.28 -4.72 16.61
N ASN A 67 6.28 -4.04 16.02
CA ASN A 67 5.04 -4.64 15.51
C ASN A 67 4.84 -4.44 14.01
N ALA A 68 5.71 -3.69 13.36
CA ALA A 68 5.73 -3.49 11.92
C ALA A 68 7.13 -3.60 11.33
N THR A 69 7.21 -4.03 10.07
CA THR A 69 8.47 -4.05 9.31
C THR A 69 8.28 -3.49 7.90
N MET A 70 9.30 -2.82 7.39
CA MET A 70 9.42 -2.49 5.96
C MET A 70 10.59 -3.27 5.36
N ILE A 71 10.37 -3.85 4.16
CA ILE A 71 11.33 -4.76 3.52
C ILE A 71 11.94 -4.09 2.29
N PHE A 72 13.27 -3.95 2.32
CA PHE A 72 14.11 -3.42 1.23
C PHE A 72 15.19 -4.42 0.78
N VAL A 73 15.06 -5.67 1.14
CA VAL A 73 16.01 -6.70 0.71
C VAL A 73 15.88 -6.96 -0.80
N PRO A 74 16.95 -7.44 -1.48
CA PRO A 74 16.89 -7.79 -2.90
C PRO A 74 15.79 -8.81 -3.22
N PRO A 75 15.22 -8.81 -4.45
CA PRO A 75 14.08 -9.66 -4.83
C PRO A 75 14.26 -11.14 -4.54
N ALA A 76 15.48 -11.67 -4.73
CA ALA A 76 15.78 -13.09 -4.50
C ALA A 76 15.63 -13.54 -3.03
N PHE A 77 15.65 -12.59 -2.08
CA PHE A 77 15.56 -12.86 -0.63
C PHE A 77 14.31 -12.28 0.01
N ALA A 78 13.50 -11.55 -0.75
CA ALA A 78 12.35 -10.83 -0.21
C ALA A 78 11.23 -11.76 0.26
N ALA A 79 11.02 -12.89 -0.42
CA ALA A 79 10.07 -13.91 0.02
C ALA A 79 10.44 -14.49 1.40
N ASP A 80 11.72 -14.82 1.60
CA ASP A 80 12.23 -15.31 2.89
C ASP A 80 12.11 -14.24 3.98
N ALA A 81 12.38 -12.96 3.64
CA ALA A 81 12.22 -11.85 4.57
C ALA A 81 10.75 -11.63 5.00
N ILE A 82 9.77 -11.85 4.09
CA ILE A 82 8.35 -11.82 4.44
C ILE A 82 8.01 -12.99 5.37
N LEU A 83 8.45 -14.20 5.04
CA LEU A 83 8.20 -15.39 5.86
C LEU A 83 8.83 -15.29 7.25
N GLU A 84 10.04 -14.74 7.34
CA GLU A 84 10.72 -14.46 8.61
C GLU A 84 9.91 -13.50 9.48
N ALA A 85 9.41 -12.39 8.90
CA ALA A 85 8.62 -11.41 9.62
C ALA A 85 7.29 -12.02 10.13
N VAL A 86 6.61 -12.80 9.28
CA VAL A 86 5.38 -13.53 9.65
C VAL A 86 5.67 -14.56 10.74
N GLY A 87 6.73 -15.35 10.59
CA GLY A 87 7.14 -16.35 11.58
C GLY A 87 7.56 -15.74 12.92
N ALA A 88 8.12 -14.53 12.90
CA ALA A 88 8.41 -13.75 14.09
C ALA A 88 7.17 -13.09 14.72
N GLY A 89 5.99 -13.18 14.10
CA GLY A 89 4.74 -12.60 14.64
C GLY A 89 4.64 -11.09 14.48
N ILE A 90 5.29 -10.49 13.49
CA ILE A 90 5.11 -9.09 13.14
C ILE A 90 3.68 -8.89 12.59
N GLU A 91 2.95 -7.93 13.15
CA GLU A 91 1.55 -7.68 12.82
C GLU A 91 1.37 -7.07 11.42
N LEU A 92 2.26 -6.14 11.04
CA LEU A 92 2.23 -5.45 9.75
C LEU A 92 3.55 -5.60 9.00
N VAL A 93 3.50 -6.26 7.85
CA VAL A 93 4.64 -6.47 6.95
C VAL A 93 4.44 -5.65 5.68
N ILE A 94 5.36 -4.75 5.37
CA ILE A 94 5.29 -3.89 4.19
C ILE A 94 6.45 -4.21 3.26
N ALA A 95 6.16 -4.90 2.16
CA ALA A 95 7.14 -5.31 1.16
C ALA A 95 7.26 -4.26 0.05
N ILE A 96 8.31 -3.45 0.11
CA ILE A 96 8.59 -2.42 -0.91
C ILE A 96 9.24 -3.03 -2.15
N THR A 97 10.01 -4.08 -1.97
CA THR A 97 10.81 -4.74 -3.00
C THR A 97 10.01 -5.03 -4.28
N VAL A 98 10.59 -4.66 -5.41
CA VAL A 98 10.08 -4.91 -6.76
C VAL A 98 10.77 -6.12 -7.36
N GLY A 99 10.03 -6.95 -8.13
CA GLY A 99 10.61 -8.05 -8.90
C GLY A 99 10.76 -9.36 -8.13
N ILE A 100 10.01 -9.56 -7.07
CA ILE A 100 9.92 -10.86 -6.39
C ILE A 100 9.31 -11.87 -7.39
N PRO A 101 9.92 -13.06 -7.58
CA PRO A 101 9.35 -14.07 -8.47
C PRO A 101 7.93 -14.47 -8.05
N VAL A 102 7.02 -14.56 -9.02
CA VAL A 102 5.60 -14.90 -8.76
C VAL A 102 5.45 -16.23 -8.02
N LEU A 103 6.30 -17.23 -8.37
CA LEU A 103 6.27 -18.55 -7.70
C LEU A 103 6.69 -18.46 -6.23
N ASP A 104 7.59 -17.57 -5.88
CA ASP A 104 8.00 -17.36 -4.49
C ASP A 104 6.85 -16.69 -3.71
N MET A 105 6.18 -15.69 -4.29
CA MET A 105 4.97 -15.12 -3.69
C MET A 105 3.83 -16.14 -3.58
N ALA A 106 3.67 -17.05 -4.54
CA ALA A 106 2.69 -18.13 -4.45
C ALA A 106 2.93 -19.08 -3.27
N ARG A 107 4.19 -19.24 -2.84
CA ARG A 107 4.57 -20.01 -1.62
C ARG A 107 4.36 -19.19 -0.34
N VAL A 108 4.59 -17.88 -0.39
CA VAL A 108 4.43 -16.94 0.74
C VAL A 108 2.95 -16.78 1.11
N MET A 109 2.06 -16.60 0.13
CA MET A 109 0.67 -16.22 0.36
C MET A 109 -0.13 -17.18 1.27
N PRO A 110 -0.02 -18.52 1.15
CA PRO A 110 -0.70 -19.42 2.10
C PRO A 110 -0.25 -19.24 3.55
N VAL A 111 1.03 -18.97 3.78
CA VAL A 111 1.60 -18.74 5.13
C VAL A 111 1.08 -17.42 5.71
N VAL A 112 1.09 -16.36 4.91
CA VAL A 112 0.53 -15.06 5.32
C VAL A 112 -0.95 -15.21 5.67
N LYS A 113 -1.76 -15.85 4.82
CA LYS A 113 -3.20 -16.06 5.05
C LYS A 113 -3.52 -16.91 6.29
N ALA A 114 -2.63 -17.82 6.65
CA ALA A 114 -2.79 -18.64 7.86
C ALA A 114 -2.30 -17.94 9.14
N SER A 115 -1.66 -16.80 9.02
CA SER A 115 -1.12 -16.01 10.13
C SER A 115 -2.06 -14.89 10.59
N LYS A 116 -1.62 -14.14 11.60
CA LYS A 116 -2.27 -12.88 12.02
C LYS A 116 -1.64 -11.64 11.38
N SER A 117 -0.60 -11.82 10.56
CA SER A 117 0.11 -10.72 9.93
C SER A 117 -0.67 -10.17 8.74
N THR A 118 -0.71 -8.87 8.61
CA THR A 118 -1.17 -8.18 7.40
C THR A 118 0.03 -7.89 6.51
N LEU A 119 0.00 -8.32 5.24
CA LEU A 119 1.02 -8.03 4.25
C LEU A 119 0.50 -6.96 3.27
N ILE A 120 1.24 -5.87 3.13
CA ILE A 120 1.06 -4.83 2.10
C ILE A 120 2.18 -4.94 1.08
N GLY A 121 1.84 -4.94 -0.19
CA GLY A 121 2.78 -5.23 -1.28
C GLY A 121 2.82 -6.71 -1.66
N PRO A 122 3.85 -7.16 -2.39
CA PRO A 122 5.08 -6.46 -2.78
C PRO A 122 4.89 -5.39 -3.87
N ASN A 123 6.02 -4.76 -4.24
CA ASN A 123 6.05 -3.70 -5.26
C ASN A 123 5.08 -2.56 -4.93
N CYS A 124 5.18 -2.04 -3.72
CA CYS A 124 4.30 -1.01 -3.19
C CYS A 124 5.08 0.19 -2.64
N PRO A 125 4.46 1.38 -2.56
CA PRO A 125 5.09 2.56 -1.97
C PRO A 125 5.03 2.59 -0.44
N GLY A 126 4.30 1.67 0.19
CA GLY A 126 4.11 1.62 1.63
C GLY A 126 2.76 2.13 2.11
N VAL A 127 2.72 2.60 3.36
CA VAL A 127 1.54 3.13 4.04
C VAL A 127 1.90 4.42 4.78
N ILE A 128 1.00 5.41 4.78
CA ILE A 128 1.15 6.64 5.55
C ILE A 128 -0.19 7.06 6.17
N THR A 129 -0.17 7.32 7.47
CA THR A 129 -1.20 8.09 8.17
C THR A 129 -0.61 9.48 8.46
N PRO A 130 -1.10 10.52 7.76
CA PRO A 130 -0.50 11.84 7.83
C PRO A 130 -0.43 12.41 9.25
N GLY A 131 0.74 12.96 9.61
CA GLY A 131 1.02 13.49 10.95
C GLY A 131 1.21 12.43 12.05
N GLN A 132 1.21 11.14 11.71
CA GLN A 132 1.36 10.06 12.69
C GLN A 132 2.48 9.08 12.36
N CYS A 133 2.41 8.43 11.20
CA CYS A 133 3.35 7.36 10.84
C CYS A 133 3.46 7.23 9.31
N LYS A 134 4.68 7.08 8.84
CA LYS A 134 5.00 6.79 7.45
C LYS A 134 5.91 5.57 7.39
N ILE A 135 5.53 4.55 6.64
CA ILE A 135 6.34 3.35 6.40
C ILE A 135 6.48 3.15 4.89
N GLY A 136 7.72 3.22 4.40
CA GLY A 136 8.03 3.07 2.98
C GLY A 136 8.49 4.36 2.32
N ILE A 137 8.19 4.51 1.03
CA ILE A 137 8.82 5.51 0.14
C ILE A 137 7.94 6.72 -0.18
N MET A 138 6.70 6.78 0.33
CA MET A 138 5.78 7.90 0.07
C MET A 138 6.39 9.24 0.50
N PRO A 139 6.28 10.32 -0.31
CA PRO A 139 6.77 11.66 0.05
C PRO A 139 5.87 12.28 1.12
N GLY A 140 6.36 12.37 2.37
CA GLY A 140 5.54 12.83 3.51
C GLY A 140 4.99 14.26 3.35
N TYR A 141 5.72 15.13 2.66
CA TYR A 141 5.40 16.55 2.54
C TYR A 141 4.16 16.88 1.68
N ILE A 142 3.69 15.94 0.85
CA ILE A 142 2.45 16.14 0.07
C ILE A 142 1.20 15.74 0.83
N HIS A 143 1.34 15.01 1.94
CA HIS A 143 0.25 14.47 2.72
C HIS A 143 -0.13 15.42 3.86
N THR A 144 -1.42 15.63 4.06
CA THR A 144 -1.96 16.41 5.18
C THR A 144 -3.00 15.58 5.94
N PRO A 145 -3.09 15.72 7.28
CA PRO A 145 -4.14 15.06 8.06
C PRO A 145 -5.53 15.45 7.59
N GLY A 146 -6.44 14.47 7.50
CA GLY A 146 -7.82 14.68 7.09
C GLY A 146 -8.63 13.39 7.05
N HIS A 147 -9.62 13.31 6.16
CA HIS A 147 -10.68 12.30 6.20
C HIS A 147 -10.81 11.47 4.92
N VAL A 148 -9.85 11.56 4.00
CA VAL A 148 -9.89 10.78 2.75
C VAL A 148 -9.00 9.54 2.89
N GLY A 149 -9.60 8.36 2.76
CA GLY A 149 -8.86 7.13 2.55
C GLY A 149 -8.37 7.02 1.10
N VAL A 150 -7.10 6.72 0.90
CA VAL A 150 -6.51 6.58 -0.44
C VAL A 150 -5.90 5.19 -0.58
N MET A 151 -6.22 4.47 -1.65
CA MET A 151 -5.61 3.18 -1.96
C MET A 151 -5.31 3.02 -3.44
N SER A 152 -4.15 2.43 -3.75
CA SER A 152 -3.66 2.37 -5.12
C SER A 152 -2.76 1.18 -5.39
N ARG A 153 -2.79 0.67 -6.60
CA ARG A 153 -1.77 -0.26 -7.10
C ARG A 153 -0.48 0.46 -7.51
N SER A 154 -0.56 1.76 -7.80
CA SER A 154 0.54 2.58 -8.30
C SER A 154 1.02 3.61 -7.29
N GLY A 155 2.33 3.62 -7.02
CA GLY A 155 2.95 4.68 -6.20
C GLY A 155 2.80 6.06 -6.81
N THR A 156 3.13 6.21 -8.08
CA THR A 156 3.08 7.50 -8.80
C THR A 156 1.68 8.09 -8.84
N LEU A 157 0.66 7.27 -9.16
CA LEU A 157 -0.73 7.73 -9.13
C LEU A 157 -1.20 8.11 -7.72
N THR A 158 -0.71 7.40 -6.70
CA THR A 158 -0.98 7.78 -5.30
C THR A 158 -0.49 9.20 -5.02
N TYR A 159 0.74 9.52 -5.43
CA TYR A 159 1.33 10.85 -5.17
C TYR A 159 0.57 11.96 -5.90
N GLU A 160 0.21 11.72 -7.16
CA GLU A 160 -0.59 12.66 -7.95
C GLU A 160 -1.96 12.91 -7.31
N ALA A 161 -2.68 11.84 -6.95
CA ALA A 161 -3.99 11.92 -6.31
C ALA A 161 -3.93 12.66 -4.96
N VAL A 162 -2.97 12.31 -4.11
CA VAL A 162 -2.78 12.95 -2.80
C VAL A 162 -2.46 14.42 -2.94
N TRP A 163 -1.57 14.79 -3.89
CA TRP A 163 -1.27 16.19 -4.17
C TRP A 163 -2.51 16.99 -4.55
N GLN A 164 -3.32 16.46 -5.49
CA GLN A 164 -4.58 17.10 -5.89
C GLN A 164 -5.53 17.27 -4.70
N LEU A 165 -5.73 16.22 -3.90
CA LEU A 165 -6.59 16.27 -2.72
C LEU A 165 -6.11 17.33 -1.72
N THR A 166 -4.82 17.38 -1.44
CA THR A 166 -4.21 18.37 -0.54
C THR A 166 -4.42 19.80 -1.06
N GLN A 167 -4.23 20.05 -2.37
CA GLN A 167 -4.50 21.35 -2.98
C GLN A 167 -5.99 21.76 -2.92
N LEU A 168 -6.89 20.79 -2.92
CA LEU A 168 -8.33 21.00 -2.77
C LEU A 168 -8.80 21.12 -1.30
N GLY A 169 -7.87 21.05 -0.34
CA GLY A 169 -8.18 21.11 1.09
C GLY A 169 -8.71 19.81 1.69
N HIS A 170 -8.58 18.69 0.96
CA HIS A 170 -8.98 17.36 1.41
C HIS A 170 -7.76 16.56 1.88
N GLY A 171 -7.49 16.60 3.19
CA GLY A 171 -6.43 15.78 3.79
C GLY A 171 -6.80 14.30 3.86
N GLN A 172 -5.80 13.46 4.16
CA GLN A 172 -5.95 12.01 4.13
C GLN A 172 -6.04 11.42 5.56
N SER A 173 -6.90 10.42 5.72
CA SER A 173 -6.93 9.60 6.94
C SER A 173 -5.79 8.57 6.92
N THR A 174 -5.67 7.82 5.84
CA THR A 174 -4.55 6.90 5.58
C THR A 174 -4.41 6.71 4.06
N CYS A 175 -3.17 6.61 3.58
CA CYS A 175 -2.87 6.21 2.21
C CYS A 175 -2.18 4.85 2.20
N VAL A 176 -2.69 3.91 1.39
CA VAL A 176 -2.19 2.54 1.29
C VAL A 176 -1.80 2.22 -0.15
N GLY A 177 -0.55 1.86 -0.35
CA GLY A 177 -0.09 1.31 -1.62
C GLY A 177 -0.23 -0.21 -1.62
N LEU A 178 -1.13 -0.75 -2.44
CA LEU A 178 -1.37 -2.21 -2.50
C LEU A 178 -0.25 -2.96 -3.22
N GLY A 179 0.34 -2.32 -4.24
CA GLY A 179 1.37 -2.92 -5.08
C GLY A 179 0.89 -3.29 -6.49
N GLY A 180 1.86 -3.34 -7.42
CA GLY A 180 1.62 -3.58 -8.85
C GLY A 180 1.87 -5.01 -9.31
N ASP A 181 2.16 -5.94 -8.40
CA ASP A 181 2.43 -7.34 -8.73
C ASP A 181 1.13 -8.16 -8.86
N PRO A 182 1.16 -9.30 -9.58
CA PRO A 182 0.00 -10.17 -9.76
C PRO A 182 -0.51 -10.78 -8.44
N LEU A 183 0.39 -11.03 -7.50
CA LEU A 183 0.08 -11.54 -6.17
C LEU A 183 0.52 -10.51 -5.13
N VAL A 184 -0.44 -9.91 -4.48
CA VAL A 184 -0.25 -8.95 -3.38
C VAL A 184 -0.86 -9.48 -2.09
N GLY A 185 -0.32 -9.02 -0.96
CA GLY A 185 -0.73 -9.50 0.36
C GLY A 185 -2.15 -9.11 0.72
N SER A 186 -2.51 -7.84 0.52
CA SER A 186 -3.84 -7.28 0.78
C SER A 186 -4.51 -6.84 -0.51
N SER A 187 -5.80 -7.11 -0.63
CA SER A 187 -6.64 -6.72 -1.76
C SER A 187 -7.29 -5.34 -1.55
N PHE A 188 -7.95 -4.82 -2.59
CA PHE A 188 -8.83 -3.66 -2.46
C PHE A 188 -9.93 -3.89 -1.42
N ILE A 189 -10.51 -5.10 -1.37
CA ILE A 189 -11.60 -5.44 -0.44
C ILE A 189 -11.13 -5.37 1.01
N ASP A 190 -9.93 -5.87 1.30
CA ASP A 190 -9.36 -5.81 2.65
C ASP A 190 -9.24 -4.36 3.14
N ILE A 191 -8.72 -3.47 2.28
CA ILE A 191 -8.53 -2.06 2.64
C ILE A 191 -9.86 -1.29 2.65
N LEU A 192 -10.81 -1.59 1.74
CA LEU A 192 -12.15 -1.03 1.76
C LEU A 192 -12.89 -1.38 3.05
N THR A 193 -12.73 -2.62 3.53
CA THR A 193 -13.32 -3.05 4.80
C THR A 193 -12.81 -2.22 5.97
N LEU A 194 -11.49 -1.98 6.02
CA LEU A 194 -10.88 -1.13 7.05
C LEU A 194 -11.34 0.33 6.93
N PHE A 195 -11.36 0.92 5.74
CA PHE A 195 -11.83 2.29 5.53
C PHE A 195 -13.31 2.45 5.84
N GLN A 196 -14.15 1.45 5.52
CA GLN A 196 -15.57 1.50 5.86
C GLN A 196 -15.78 1.50 7.38
N ALA A 197 -14.98 0.72 8.11
CA ALA A 197 -15.06 0.63 9.57
C ALA A 197 -14.43 1.83 10.30
N ASP A 198 -13.51 2.57 9.66
CA ASP A 198 -12.83 3.71 10.29
C ASP A 198 -13.75 4.96 10.34
N PRO A 199 -14.11 5.44 11.54
CA PRO A 199 -14.98 6.62 11.67
C PRO A 199 -14.33 7.91 11.15
N ASP A 200 -13.01 7.99 11.08
CA ASP A 200 -12.30 9.17 10.61
C ASP A 200 -12.13 9.20 9.08
N THR A 201 -12.41 8.09 8.39
CA THR A 201 -12.46 8.06 6.93
C THR A 201 -13.86 8.38 6.44
N HIS A 202 -14.04 9.51 5.76
CA HIS A 202 -15.35 9.99 5.29
C HIS A 202 -15.57 9.75 3.79
N ALA A 203 -14.51 9.63 3.00
CA ALA A 203 -14.56 9.35 1.57
C ALA A 203 -13.34 8.52 1.16
N ILE A 204 -13.42 7.82 0.03
CA ILE A 204 -12.38 6.90 -0.43
C ILE A 204 -12.02 7.19 -1.88
N LEU A 205 -10.73 7.30 -2.18
CA LEU A 205 -10.20 7.38 -3.54
C LEU A 205 -9.39 6.12 -3.86
N MET A 206 -9.78 5.44 -4.94
CA MET A 206 -9.23 4.16 -5.37
C MET A 206 -8.56 4.31 -6.74
N MET A 207 -7.31 3.87 -6.88
CA MET A 207 -6.62 3.82 -8.17
C MET A 207 -6.25 2.39 -8.53
N GLY A 208 -6.82 1.94 -9.64
CA GLY A 208 -6.53 0.64 -10.25
C GLY A 208 -5.89 0.78 -11.62
N GLU A 209 -5.72 -0.34 -12.27
CA GLU A 209 -5.11 -0.43 -13.60
C GLU A 209 -5.64 -1.65 -14.35
N ILE A 210 -5.32 -1.76 -15.62
CA ILE A 210 -5.62 -2.94 -16.42
C ILE A 210 -5.01 -4.21 -15.83
N GLY A 211 -5.62 -5.36 -16.13
CA GLY A 211 -5.18 -6.68 -15.69
C GLY A 211 -5.91 -7.19 -14.44
N GLY A 212 -6.13 -8.49 -14.40
CA GLY A 212 -6.89 -9.15 -13.35
C GLY A 212 -8.34 -8.67 -13.22
N SER A 213 -8.99 -9.00 -12.10
CA SER A 213 -10.40 -8.69 -11.79
C SER A 213 -10.58 -7.96 -10.45
N ALA A 214 -9.48 -7.54 -9.82
CA ALA A 214 -9.53 -7.01 -8.45
C ALA A 214 -10.38 -5.74 -8.32
N GLU A 215 -10.43 -4.89 -9.33
CA GLU A 215 -11.22 -3.66 -9.33
C GLU A 215 -12.70 -3.93 -9.57
N GLU A 216 -13.06 -4.94 -10.37
CA GLU A 216 -14.44 -5.42 -10.55
C GLU A 216 -14.98 -6.06 -9.27
N GLU A 217 -14.16 -6.86 -8.59
CA GLU A 217 -14.48 -7.45 -7.28
C GLU A 217 -14.67 -6.36 -6.22
N ALA A 218 -13.78 -5.35 -6.22
CA ALA A 218 -13.90 -4.18 -5.35
C ALA A 218 -15.17 -3.38 -5.62
N ALA A 219 -15.56 -3.20 -6.90
CA ALA A 219 -16.80 -2.53 -7.29
C ALA A 219 -18.04 -3.26 -6.75
N ALA A 220 -18.08 -4.59 -6.89
CA ALA A 220 -19.15 -5.41 -6.32
C ALA A 220 -19.24 -5.30 -4.79
N PHE A 221 -18.08 -5.27 -4.11
CA PHE A 221 -18.01 -5.08 -2.66
C PHE A 221 -18.49 -3.68 -2.24
N VAL A 222 -18.08 -2.63 -2.96
CA VAL A 222 -18.52 -1.25 -2.68
C VAL A 222 -20.03 -1.14 -2.81
N LYS A 223 -20.62 -1.72 -3.85
CA LYS A 223 -22.08 -1.70 -4.08
C LYS A 223 -22.88 -2.29 -2.92
N GLN A 224 -22.33 -3.29 -2.23
CA GLN A 224 -23.03 -4.03 -1.18
C GLN A 224 -22.69 -3.56 0.23
N HIS A 225 -21.47 -3.10 0.47
CA HIS A 225 -20.93 -2.95 1.83
C HIS A 225 -20.37 -1.56 2.16
N VAL A 226 -20.16 -0.68 1.17
CA VAL A 226 -19.56 0.63 1.43
C VAL A 226 -20.59 1.75 1.32
N THR A 227 -20.81 2.45 2.42
CA THR A 227 -21.77 3.58 2.50
C THR A 227 -21.10 4.93 2.27
N LYS A 228 -19.77 5.00 2.31
CA LYS A 228 -18.99 6.22 2.10
C LYS A 228 -18.90 6.57 0.62
N PRO A 229 -18.77 7.87 0.25
CA PRO A 229 -18.47 8.27 -1.13
C PRO A 229 -17.19 7.62 -1.63
N VAL A 230 -17.23 7.04 -2.84
CA VAL A 230 -16.06 6.45 -3.49
C VAL A 230 -15.86 7.06 -4.86
N ALA A 231 -14.63 7.44 -5.17
CA ALA A 231 -14.20 7.75 -6.53
C ALA A 231 -13.07 6.81 -6.95
N ALA A 232 -12.95 6.57 -8.26
CA ALA A 232 -11.92 5.69 -8.80
C ALA A 232 -11.30 6.21 -10.10
N PHE A 233 -10.05 5.82 -10.30
CA PHE A 233 -9.34 5.98 -11.57
C PHE A 233 -8.78 4.62 -12.02
N ILE A 234 -8.86 4.33 -13.32
CA ILE A 234 -8.29 3.13 -13.94
C ILE A 234 -7.26 3.54 -14.98
N ALA A 235 -6.00 3.16 -14.72
CA ALA A 235 -4.90 3.38 -15.64
C ALA A 235 -4.90 2.34 -16.78
N GLY A 236 -4.37 2.75 -17.94
CA GLY A 236 -4.12 1.84 -19.06
C GLY A 236 -5.22 1.76 -20.11
N ARG A 237 -6.16 2.72 -20.21
CA ARG A 237 -7.23 2.74 -21.25
C ARG A 237 -6.72 2.60 -22.69
N THR A 238 -5.51 3.09 -22.97
CA THR A 238 -4.90 3.02 -24.29
C THR A 238 -3.88 1.88 -24.44
N ALA A 239 -3.80 0.99 -23.45
CA ALA A 239 -2.84 -0.09 -23.46
C ALA A 239 -3.21 -1.15 -24.51
N PRO A 240 -2.27 -1.55 -25.38
CA PRO A 240 -2.53 -2.60 -26.37
C PRO A 240 -2.67 -3.97 -25.65
N PRO A 241 -3.60 -4.83 -26.11
CA PRO A 241 -3.75 -6.18 -25.57
C PRO A 241 -2.45 -7.00 -25.64
N GLY A 242 -2.21 -7.82 -24.62
CA GLY A 242 -1.05 -8.71 -24.55
C GLY A 242 0.28 -8.02 -24.21
N LYS A 243 0.30 -6.69 -24.07
CA LYS A 243 1.50 -5.95 -23.66
C LYS A 243 1.43 -5.60 -22.16
N ARG A 244 2.49 -5.93 -21.44
CA ARG A 244 2.64 -5.52 -20.03
C ARG A 244 2.99 -4.03 -19.95
N MET A 245 2.26 -3.30 -19.11
CA MET A 245 2.34 -1.84 -19.00
C MET A 245 2.94 -1.42 -17.65
N GLY A 246 4.26 -1.53 -17.52
CA GLY A 246 4.99 -1.15 -16.29
C GLY A 246 4.91 -2.23 -15.19
N HIS A 247 3.82 -2.30 -14.47
CA HIS A 247 3.60 -3.31 -13.44
C HIS A 247 3.46 -4.72 -14.00
N ALA A 248 3.93 -5.72 -13.24
CA ALA A 248 3.85 -7.12 -13.66
C ALA A 248 2.39 -7.61 -13.79
N GLY A 249 1.48 -7.07 -12.98
CA GLY A 249 0.04 -7.35 -13.04
C GLY A 249 -0.73 -6.56 -14.10
N ALA A 250 -0.15 -5.51 -14.68
CA ALA A 250 -0.82 -4.63 -15.64
C ALA A 250 -0.75 -5.17 -17.08
N ILE A 251 -1.49 -6.23 -17.35
CA ILE A 251 -1.57 -6.89 -18.66
C ILE A 251 -3.00 -7.35 -18.96
N ILE A 252 -3.51 -7.02 -20.15
CA ILE A 252 -4.77 -7.57 -20.66
C ILE A 252 -4.48 -8.94 -21.26
N SER A 253 -5.05 -10.00 -20.70
CA SER A 253 -4.82 -11.37 -21.14
C SER A 253 -6.15 -12.11 -21.36
N GLY A 254 -6.28 -12.82 -22.48
CA GLY A 254 -7.50 -13.57 -22.78
C GLY A 254 -8.77 -12.72 -22.86
N GLY A 255 -8.64 -11.44 -23.23
CA GLY A 255 -9.77 -10.49 -23.32
C GLY A 255 -10.34 -10.03 -21.96
N LYS A 256 -9.68 -10.38 -20.85
CA LYS A 256 -10.07 -9.99 -19.50
C LYS A 256 -9.17 -8.90 -18.93
N GLY A 257 -9.68 -8.14 -17.96
CA GLY A 257 -8.93 -7.09 -17.28
C GLY A 257 -8.73 -5.83 -18.12
N THR A 258 -9.63 -5.53 -19.04
CA THR A 258 -9.63 -4.28 -19.80
C THR A 258 -10.05 -3.10 -18.93
N ALA A 259 -9.58 -1.91 -19.27
CA ALA A 259 -10.02 -0.71 -18.56
C ALA A 259 -11.54 -0.48 -18.70
N GLU A 260 -12.11 -0.77 -19.86
CA GLU A 260 -13.53 -0.60 -20.14
C GLU A 260 -14.40 -1.47 -19.21
N ALA A 261 -14.08 -2.76 -19.08
CA ALA A 261 -14.83 -3.67 -18.20
C ALA A 261 -14.78 -3.20 -16.73
N LYS A 262 -13.60 -2.75 -16.28
CA LYS A 262 -13.43 -2.20 -14.93
C LYS A 262 -14.23 -0.93 -14.73
N LEU A 263 -14.18 0.01 -15.68
CA LEU A 263 -14.96 1.27 -15.63
C LEU A 263 -16.47 1.03 -15.64
N GLU A 264 -16.95 0.04 -16.39
CA GLU A 264 -18.36 -0.36 -16.40
C GLU A 264 -18.76 -0.88 -15.01
N ALA A 265 -18.02 -1.83 -14.44
CA ALA A 265 -18.30 -2.37 -13.12
C ALA A 265 -18.28 -1.28 -12.02
N LEU A 266 -17.34 -0.34 -12.08
CA LEU A 266 -17.27 0.78 -11.14
C LEU A 266 -18.46 1.72 -11.26
N ARG A 267 -18.93 2.05 -12.49
CA ARG A 267 -20.12 2.86 -12.71
C ARG A 267 -21.38 2.18 -12.19
N ASP A 268 -21.52 0.88 -12.43
CA ASP A 268 -22.65 0.08 -11.96
C ASP A 268 -22.72 -0.01 -10.43
N ALA A 269 -21.58 0.11 -9.78
CA ALA A 269 -21.46 0.20 -8.32
C ALA A 269 -21.74 1.62 -7.77
N GLY A 270 -22.01 2.61 -8.63
CA GLY A 270 -22.23 3.99 -8.24
C GLY A 270 -20.96 4.73 -7.82
N ILE A 271 -19.78 4.23 -8.19
CA ILE A 271 -18.49 4.86 -7.96
C ILE A 271 -18.29 5.99 -8.98
N GLU A 272 -17.82 7.14 -8.51
CA GLU A 272 -17.50 8.27 -9.39
C GLU A 272 -16.19 8.00 -10.13
N ILE A 273 -16.16 8.24 -11.43
CA ILE A 273 -14.99 7.97 -12.27
C ILE A 273 -14.20 9.25 -12.55
N ALA A 274 -12.89 9.19 -12.31
CA ALA A 274 -11.95 10.17 -12.84
C ALA A 274 -11.59 9.81 -14.29
N GLU A 275 -11.83 10.73 -15.22
CA GLU A 275 -11.62 10.49 -16.65
C GLU A 275 -10.13 10.57 -17.05
N SER A 276 -9.31 11.24 -16.24
CA SER A 276 -7.87 11.36 -16.43
C SER A 276 -7.14 11.38 -15.08
N PRO A 277 -5.81 11.15 -15.05
CA PRO A 277 -5.03 11.28 -13.82
C PRO A 277 -5.17 12.67 -13.18
N ALA A 278 -5.33 13.73 -13.97
CA ALA A 278 -5.47 15.11 -13.49
C ALA A 278 -6.85 15.40 -12.85
N ASP A 279 -7.81 14.50 -12.98
CA ASP A 279 -9.20 14.67 -12.49
C ASP A 279 -9.48 13.89 -11.19
N MET A 280 -8.52 13.16 -10.66
CA MET A 280 -8.75 12.24 -9.54
C MET A 280 -9.28 12.97 -8.29
N GLY A 281 -8.69 14.09 -7.92
CA GLY A 281 -9.15 14.89 -6.78
C GLY A 281 -10.55 15.45 -6.99
N GLN A 282 -10.85 15.99 -8.17
CA GLN A 282 -12.15 16.55 -8.50
C GLN A 282 -13.25 15.48 -8.60
N ALA A 283 -12.92 14.27 -9.07
CA ALA A 283 -13.83 13.15 -9.07
C ALA A 283 -14.28 12.80 -7.64
N LEU A 284 -13.36 12.79 -6.68
CA LEU A 284 -13.74 12.56 -5.28
C LEU A 284 -14.63 13.68 -4.74
N VAL A 285 -14.35 14.94 -5.07
CA VAL A 285 -15.23 16.07 -4.69
C VAL A 285 -16.63 15.90 -5.25
N ARG A 286 -16.78 15.45 -6.52
CA ARG A 286 -18.09 15.13 -7.12
C ARG A 286 -18.79 14.00 -6.35
N ALA A 287 -18.05 12.93 -6.01
CA ALA A 287 -18.59 11.82 -5.23
C ALA A 287 -19.13 12.25 -3.86
N ILE A 288 -18.38 13.09 -3.15
CA ILE A 288 -18.78 13.64 -1.84
C ILE A 288 -20.07 14.47 -2.00
N LYS A 289 -20.13 15.39 -2.96
CA LYS A 289 -21.30 16.26 -3.20
C LYS A 289 -22.56 15.48 -3.58
N ARG A 290 -22.43 14.32 -4.25
CA ARG A 290 -23.58 13.50 -4.67
C ARG A 290 -24.22 12.74 -3.51
N ARG A 291 -23.46 12.46 -2.43
CA ARG A 291 -23.96 11.70 -1.27
C ARG A 291 -24.27 12.56 -0.04
N GLY A 292 -23.85 13.81 0.00
CA GLY A 292 -24.20 14.79 1.03
C GLY A 292 -25.40 15.63 0.61
#